data_086d1354c6d38fa87c72dbe12650e79a
#
_entry.id   086d1354c6d38fa87c72dbe12650e79a
#
_cell.length_a   1.000
_cell.length_b   1.000
_cell.length_c   1.000
_cell.angle_alpha   90.00
_cell.angle_beta   90.00
_cell.angle_gamma   90.00
#
_symmetry.space_group_name_H-M   'P 1'
#
loop_
_entity.id
_entity.type
_entity.pdbx_description
1 polymer ?
#
loop_
_entity_poly.entity_id
_entity_poly.type
_entity_poly.pdbx_seq_one_letter_code
_entity_poly.pdbx_strand_id
1 'polypeptide(L)'
;MKNIKNKIKLYANREIDFLKDVRLQDNSDGKGVFIAEWNLDIPKPTMAQLDAYEAQANTIEQNEVIKATRKNLYGPLDKQLEEIYDNGIDSWKTRIAQIKTNNPKV
;
A
#
# COMPACT_ATOMS: atom_id res chain seq x y z
N MET A 1 -15.82 0.31 -6.74
CA MET A 1 -15.08 -0.86 -6.21
C MET A 1 -13.98 -0.38 -5.28
N LYS A 2 -13.88 -0.96 -4.11
CA LYS A 2 -12.85 -0.61 -3.13
C LYS A 2 -11.52 -1.25 -3.49
N ASN A 3 -10.41 -0.50 -3.31
CA ASN A 3 -9.05 -1.01 -3.54
C ASN A 3 -8.78 -1.52 -4.97
N ILE A 4 -9.44 -0.92 -5.96
CA ILE A 4 -9.34 -1.38 -7.35
C ILE A 4 -7.90 -1.36 -7.87
N LYS A 5 -7.10 -0.36 -7.48
CA LYS A 5 -5.69 -0.26 -7.90
C LYS A 5 -4.87 -1.45 -7.42
N ASN A 6 -5.00 -1.83 -6.14
CA ASN A 6 -4.31 -2.98 -5.58
C ASN A 6 -4.79 -4.29 -6.22
N LYS A 7 -6.10 -4.41 -6.46
CA LYS A 7 -6.68 -5.57 -7.14
C LYS A 7 -6.12 -5.74 -8.56
N ILE A 8 -5.99 -4.65 -9.30
CA ILE A 8 -5.42 -4.67 -10.65
C ILE A 8 -3.94 -5.07 -10.61
N LYS A 9 -3.16 -4.54 -9.68
CA LYS A 9 -1.75 -4.91 -9.51
C LYS A 9 -1.61 -6.41 -9.19
N LEU A 10 -2.46 -6.94 -8.33
CA LEU A 10 -2.46 -8.36 -7.99
C LEU A 10 -2.84 -9.22 -9.18
N TYR A 11 -3.87 -8.84 -9.93
CA TYR A 11 -4.29 -9.55 -11.14
C TYR A 11 -3.18 -9.60 -12.18
N ALA A 12 -2.54 -8.46 -12.46
CA ALA A 12 -1.48 -8.36 -13.45
C ALA A 12 -0.14 -8.90 -12.94
N ASN A 13 0.02 -9.03 -11.62
CA ASN A 13 1.25 -9.46 -10.94
C ASN A 13 2.45 -8.58 -11.32
N ARG A 14 2.22 -7.25 -11.40
CA ARG A 14 3.25 -6.25 -11.76
C ARG A 14 2.82 -4.87 -11.29
N GLU A 15 3.78 -3.94 -11.28
CA GLU A 15 3.48 -2.53 -11.08
C GLU A 15 2.73 -1.97 -12.30
N ILE A 16 1.75 -1.12 -12.03
CA ILE A 16 0.87 -0.56 -13.04
C ILE A 16 0.96 0.97 -13.01
N ASP A 17 1.15 1.57 -14.20
CA ASP A 17 1.03 3.01 -14.37
C ASP A 17 -0.44 3.36 -14.65
N PHE A 18 -1.10 3.96 -13.66
CA PHE A 18 -2.53 4.30 -13.77
C PHE A 18 -2.80 5.54 -14.62
N LEU A 19 -1.80 6.03 -15.33
CA LEU A 19 -1.96 7.10 -16.33
C LEU A 19 -1.78 6.59 -17.75
N LYS A 20 -0.97 5.53 -17.93
CA LYS A 20 -0.60 4.98 -19.25
C LYS A 20 -1.14 3.57 -19.47
N ASP A 21 -0.91 2.67 -18.51
CA ASP A 21 -1.23 1.26 -18.68
C ASP A 21 -2.71 0.98 -18.48
N VAL A 22 -3.29 1.56 -17.44
CA VAL A 22 -4.70 1.38 -17.07
C VAL A 22 -5.25 2.71 -16.61
N ARG A 23 -6.34 3.17 -17.19
CA ARG A 23 -7.03 4.36 -16.73
C ARG A 23 -8.32 3.99 -16.01
N LEU A 24 -8.48 4.57 -14.83
CA LEU A 24 -9.66 4.40 -14.01
C LEU A 24 -10.54 5.65 -14.09
N GLN A 25 -11.85 5.47 -13.95
CA GLN A 25 -12.80 6.56 -14.01
C GLN A 25 -13.95 6.32 -13.04
N ASP A 26 -14.45 7.40 -12.44
CA ASP A 26 -15.67 7.42 -11.66
C ASP A 26 -16.56 8.52 -12.22
N ASN A 27 -17.74 8.15 -12.70
CA ASN A 27 -18.68 9.09 -13.33
C ASN A 27 -19.57 9.80 -12.30
N SER A 28 -19.36 9.60 -11.02
CA SER A 28 -20.15 10.16 -9.92
C SER A 28 -21.65 9.78 -10.01
N ASP A 29 -21.91 8.57 -10.50
CA ASP A 29 -23.27 8.03 -10.69
C ASP A 29 -23.65 7.01 -9.62
N GLY A 30 -22.84 6.86 -8.57
CA GLY A 30 -23.04 5.90 -7.49
C GLY A 30 -22.57 4.49 -7.82
N LYS A 31 -22.06 4.23 -9.03
CA LYS A 31 -21.56 2.90 -9.44
C LYS A 31 -20.10 2.68 -9.09
N GLY A 32 -19.39 3.74 -8.68
CA GLY A 32 -18.01 3.67 -8.26
C GLY A 32 -17.01 3.71 -9.40
N VAL A 33 -15.77 3.38 -9.08
CA VAL A 33 -14.64 3.42 -10.02
C VAL A 33 -14.67 2.20 -10.93
N PHE A 34 -14.36 2.41 -12.20
CA PHE A 34 -14.26 1.34 -13.20
C PHE A 34 -13.04 1.56 -14.10
N ILE A 35 -12.67 0.52 -14.86
CA ILE A 35 -11.58 0.59 -15.82
C ILE A 35 -12.10 1.26 -17.10
N ALA A 36 -11.63 2.47 -17.38
CA ALA A 36 -11.99 3.21 -18.59
C ALA A 36 -11.12 2.79 -19.79
N GLU A 37 -9.83 2.53 -19.56
CA GLU A 37 -8.90 2.08 -20.59
C GLU A 37 -8.00 0.97 -20.06
N TRP A 38 -7.73 -0.01 -20.91
CA TRP A 38 -6.84 -1.14 -20.59
C TRP A 38 -5.82 -1.29 -21.73
N ASN A 39 -4.56 -0.94 -21.46
CA ASN A 39 -3.49 -0.91 -22.43
C ASN A 39 -2.40 -1.97 -22.17
N LEU A 40 -2.71 -2.95 -21.32
CA LEU A 40 -1.80 -4.06 -21.04
C LEU A 40 -1.96 -5.17 -22.08
N ASP A 41 -0.93 -5.99 -22.20
CA ASP A 41 -0.88 -7.13 -23.12
C ASP A 41 -1.59 -8.38 -22.61
N ILE A 42 -2.21 -8.31 -21.45
CA ILE A 42 -3.02 -9.37 -20.86
C ILE A 42 -4.51 -9.00 -20.95
N PRO A 43 -5.42 -9.98 -20.89
CA PRO A 43 -6.86 -9.69 -20.96
C PRO A 43 -7.33 -8.77 -19.83
N LYS A 44 -8.24 -7.86 -20.17
CA LYS A 44 -8.89 -7.00 -19.17
C LYS A 44 -9.70 -7.88 -18.19
N PRO A 45 -9.49 -7.71 -16.86
CA PRO A 45 -10.22 -8.49 -15.88
C PRO A 45 -11.67 -8.05 -15.78
N THR A 46 -12.55 -9.00 -15.44
CA THR A 46 -13.92 -8.69 -15.02
C THR A 46 -13.93 -8.18 -13.58
N MET A 47 -15.01 -7.54 -13.16
CA MET A 47 -15.17 -7.13 -11.76
C MET A 47 -15.14 -8.32 -10.81
N ALA A 48 -15.71 -9.47 -11.22
CA ALA A 48 -15.66 -10.69 -10.42
C ALA A 48 -14.23 -11.20 -10.24
N GLN A 49 -13.40 -11.13 -11.28
CA GLN A 49 -11.98 -11.51 -11.19
C GLN A 49 -11.22 -10.60 -10.24
N LEU A 50 -11.48 -9.29 -10.27
CA LEU A 50 -10.87 -8.35 -9.35
C LEU A 50 -11.34 -8.57 -7.91
N ASP A 51 -12.62 -8.87 -7.69
CA ASP A 51 -13.16 -9.14 -6.36
C ASP A 51 -12.52 -10.38 -5.71
N ALA A 52 -12.03 -11.32 -6.50
CA ALA A 52 -11.31 -12.48 -5.97
C ALA A 52 -10.02 -12.07 -5.22
N TYR A 53 -9.50 -10.87 -5.45
CA TYR A 53 -8.30 -10.35 -4.77
C TYR A 53 -8.64 -9.44 -3.57
N GLU A 54 -9.90 -9.33 -3.17
CA GLU A 54 -10.32 -8.37 -2.14
C GLU A 54 -9.59 -8.57 -0.81
N ALA A 55 -9.50 -9.79 -0.31
CA ALA A 55 -8.79 -10.06 0.95
C ALA A 55 -7.32 -9.67 0.86
N GLN A 56 -6.65 -10.01 -0.24
CA GLN A 56 -5.24 -9.66 -0.45
C GLN A 56 -5.04 -8.15 -0.59
N ALA A 57 -5.92 -7.47 -1.33
CA ALA A 57 -5.87 -6.02 -1.50
C ALA A 57 -6.09 -5.30 -0.16
N ASN A 58 -7.01 -5.78 0.67
CA ASN A 58 -7.23 -5.22 2.00
C ASN A 58 -6.02 -5.41 2.91
N THR A 59 -5.35 -6.54 2.85
CA THR A 59 -4.11 -6.80 3.58
C THR A 59 -3.01 -5.82 3.16
N ILE A 60 -2.85 -5.57 1.87
CA ILE A 60 -1.89 -4.59 1.35
C ILE A 60 -2.20 -3.21 1.90
N GLU A 61 -3.46 -2.78 1.85
CA GLU A 61 -3.88 -1.47 2.37
C GLU A 61 -3.59 -1.33 3.86
N GLN A 62 -3.94 -2.35 4.65
CA GLN A 62 -3.68 -2.36 6.10
C GLN A 62 -2.18 -2.27 6.39
N ASN A 63 -1.35 -3.00 5.66
CA ASN A 63 0.10 -2.97 5.82
C ASN A 63 0.68 -1.61 5.42
N GLU A 64 0.13 -0.92 4.43
CA GLU A 64 0.55 0.44 4.07
C GLU A 64 0.24 1.43 5.19
N VAL A 65 -0.92 1.33 5.84
CA VAL A 65 -1.26 2.15 7.01
C VAL A 65 -0.30 1.87 8.16
N ILE A 66 0.03 0.60 8.42
CA ILE A 66 0.96 0.21 9.48
C ILE A 66 2.36 0.74 9.19
N LYS A 67 2.83 0.67 7.96
CA LYS A 67 4.12 1.25 7.55
C LYS A 67 4.16 2.76 7.81
N ALA A 68 3.11 3.48 7.45
CA ALA A 68 3.02 4.92 7.66
C ALA A 68 3.03 5.24 9.17
N THR A 69 2.30 4.49 9.98
CA THR A 69 2.29 4.63 11.44
C THR A 69 3.68 4.40 12.03
N ARG A 70 4.36 3.33 11.61
CA ARG A 70 5.73 3.04 12.07
C ARG A 70 6.69 4.17 11.70
N LYS A 71 6.61 4.67 10.46
CA LYS A 71 7.47 5.76 9.99
C LYS A 71 7.29 7.02 10.82
N ASN A 72 6.05 7.37 11.17
CA ASN A 72 5.76 8.52 12.03
C ASN A 72 6.34 8.33 13.43
N LEU A 73 6.26 7.11 13.98
CA LEU A 73 6.79 6.81 15.31
C LEU A 73 8.32 6.76 15.33
N TYR A 74 8.96 6.36 14.24
CA TYR A 74 10.43 6.41 14.13
C TYR A 74 10.96 7.84 14.20
N GLY A 75 10.20 8.79 13.69
CA GLY A 75 10.59 10.19 13.61
C GLY A 75 11.47 10.51 12.39
N PRO A 76 11.83 11.79 12.21
CA PRO A 76 12.72 12.22 11.13
C PRO A 76 14.09 11.57 11.24
N LEU A 77 14.74 11.32 10.09
CA LEU A 77 16.04 10.64 10.05
C LEU A 77 17.12 11.42 10.85
N ASP A 78 17.14 12.73 10.76
CA ASP A 78 18.08 13.58 11.50
C ASP A 78 17.93 13.40 13.02
N LYS A 79 16.70 13.28 13.51
CA LYS A 79 16.42 13.03 14.94
C LYS A 79 16.83 11.63 15.35
N GLN A 80 16.65 10.64 14.49
CA GLN A 80 17.10 9.28 14.74
C GLN A 80 18.64 9.21 14.83
N LEU A 81 19.34 9.95 13.98
CA LEU A 81 20.81 10.03 14.03
C LEU A 81 21.29 10.70 15.31
N GLU A 82 20.63 11.77 15.77
CA GLU A 82 20.94 12.41 17.06
C GLU A 82 20.72 11.42 18.21
N GLU A 83 19.64 10.66 18.18
CA GLU A 83 19.35 9.64 19.19
C GLU A 83 20.47 8.59 19.27
N ILE A 84 20.96 8.11 18.15
CA ILE A 84 22.04 7.14 18.08
C ILE A 84 23.31 7.75 18.65
N TYR A 85 23.61 9.00 18.32
CA TYR A 85 24.79 9.72 18.83
C TYR A 85 24.72 9.92 20.33
N ASP A 86 23.57 10.36 20.86
CA ASP A 86 23.41 10.72 22.27
C ASP A 86 23.25 9.50 23.18
N ASN A 87 22.53 8.47 22.75
CA ASN A 87 22.11 7.33 23.59
C ASN A 87 22.66 5.98 23.13
N GLY A 88 23.36 5.94 22.00
CA GLY A 88 23.92 4.72 21.42
C GLY A 88 22.93 3.99 20.52
N ILE A 89 23.50 3.15 19.63
CA ILE A 89 22.72 2.43 18.62
C ILE A 89 21.78 1.37 19.24
N ASP A 90 22.17 0.78 20.37
CA ASP A 90 21.35 -0.26 21.01
C ASP A 90 20.06 0.30 21.58
N SER A 91 20.08 1.52 22.12
CA SER A 91 18.90 2.24 22.58
C SER A 91 17.94 2.51 21.41
N TRP A 92 18.46 2.98 20.29
CA TRP A 92 17.69 3.21 19.06
C TRP A 92 17.09 1.90 18.54
N LYS A 93 17.86 0.82 18.47
CA LYS A 93 17.37 -0.51 18.03
C LYS A 93 16.23 -1.02 18.90
N THR A 94 16.35 -0.86 20.21
CA THR A 94 15.30 -1.27 21.16
C THR A 94 14.02 -0.50 20.92
N ARG A 95 14.11 0.83 20.73
CA ARG A 95 12.94 1.66 20.43
C ARG A 95 12.27 1.26 19.13
N ILE A 96 13.04 1.05 18.06
CA ILE A 96 12.52 0.63 16.75
C ILE A 96 11.85 -0.76 16.88
N ALA A 97 12.47 -1.70 17.59
CA ALA A 97 11.90 -3.03 17.80
C ALA A 97 10.56 -2.97 18.54
N GLN A 98 10.44 -2.11 19.56
CA GLN A 98 9.18 -1.90 20.28
C GLN A 98 8.09 -1.33 19.39
N ILE A 99 8.43 -0.35 18.54
CA ILE A 99 7.47 0.23 17.59
C ILE A 99 6.95 -0.85 16.63
N LYS A 100 7.82 -1.71 16.12
CA LYS A 100 7.44 -2.82 15.23
C LYS A 100 6.55 -3.84 15.94
N THR A 101 6.86 -4.15 17.20
CA THR A 101 6.09 -5.09 18.01
C THR A 101 4.70 -4.54 18.32
N ASN A 102 4.58 -3.24 18.61
CA ASN A 102 3.33 -2.59 18.93
C ASN A 102 2.47 -2.29 17.68
N ASN A 103 3.07 -2.34 16.49
CA ASN A 103 2.40 -2.08 15.21
C ASN A 103 2.72 -3.19 14.21
N PRO A 104 2.28 -4.44 14.47
CA PRO A 104 2.62 -5.58 13.62
C PRO A 104 1.88 -5.50 12.29
N LYS A 105 2.53 -5.95 11.22
CA LYS A 105 1.86 -6.12 9.92
C LYS A 105 0.89 -7.29 9.98
N VAL A 106 -0.15 -7.14 9.18
CA VAL A 106 -1.20 -8.15 9.05
C VAL A 106 -0.75 -9.29 8.15
#